data_1100619bbd45fea70b5c7bcb56bfc3f8
#
_entry.id   1100619bbd45fea70b5c7bcb56bfc3f8
#
_cell.length_a   1.000
_cell.length_b   1.000
_cell.length_c   1.000
_cell.angle_alpha   90.00
_cell.angle_beta   90.00
_cell.angle_gamma   90.00
#
_symmetry.space_group_name_H-M   'P 1'
#
loop_
_entity.id
_entity.type
_entity.pdbx_description
1 polymer ?
#
loop_
_entity_poly.entity_id
_entity_poly.type
_entity_poly.pdbx_seq_one_letter_code
_entity_poly.pdbx_strand_id
1 'polypeptide(L)'
;MKLDKTTETLLIFITVLFILITAYYVERICSENTVATEYSEHLSLTGARLSDKVFAEMEKTQDAPTKYGYIAKYEFKIHNNSDGNLSNWIASMDVGSDAALKDFWDAGVSVEAGHIIVVTPEYYNLTIENGEELTFGFFLETKEPSYPTDIYLRAFSSAMKVGVIFRKILYGLFVLWALCFLGFLISKFNLKNYKERQKNDVRIILQSMNTFISFIDAKDPYTRGHSRRVAMYAAEIAKRMHLSEDEVQNVYYAGLLHDAGKISVPDAVLNKPGKLTEEERKQIQDHTVAGGKMLKQLSSLRGIRETALYHHERYDGNGYPEGLKGDSIPLYARIVGVADSYDAMSSNRVYRRHLNKDDIIEEIQKGAGTQFDPDIVTYMVDMINDGYVNVVKMETAEHSDGSSDFHLTEDDIPGVYMGF
;
A
#
# COMPACT_ATOMS: atom_id res chain seq x y z
N MET A 1 -19.05 10.21 5.13
CA MET A 1 -17.79 9.59 5.57
C MET A 1 -17.06 9.17 4.29
N LYS A 2 -16.01 9.89 3.88
CA LYS A 2 -15.20 9.49 2.72
C LYS A 2 -14.37 8.29 3.14
N LEU A 3 -14.53 7.17 2.43
CA LEU A 3 -13.66 6.01 2.62
C LEU A 3 -12.21 6.41 2.30
N ASP A 4 -11.27 5.87 3.05
CA ASP A 4 -9.84 6.01 2.73
C ASP A 4 -9.56 5.35 1.37
N LYS A 5 -8.70 5.99 0.56
CA LYS A 5 -8.31 5.52 -0.78
C LYS A 5 -7.88 4.05 -0.80
N THR A 6 -7.29 3.57 0.29
CA THR A 6 -6.90 2.16 0.44
C THR A 6 -8.10 1.24 0.49
N THR A 7 -9.10 1.62 1.28
CA THR A 7 -10.34 0.86 1.43
C THR A 7 -11.14 0.85 0.12
N GLU A 8 -11.16 1.97 -0.61
CA GLU A 8 -11.75 2.04 -1.94
C GLU A 8 -11.07 1.07 -2.93
N THR A 9 -9.73 1.07 -2.96
CA THR A 9 -8.97 0.17 -3.84
C THR A 9 -9.20 -1.30 -3.48
N LEU A 10 -9.23 -1.65 -2.19
CA LEU A 10 -9.51 -3.01 -1.74
C LEU A 10 -10.92 -3.45 -2.13
N LEU A 11 -11.90 -2.55 -2.00
CA LEU A 11 -13.29 -2.81 -2.40
C LEU A 11 -13.38 -3.11 -3.90
N ILE A 12 -12.64 -2.38 -4.74
CA ILE A 12 -12.56 -2.64 -6.18
C ILE A 12 -12.02 -4.06 -6.44
N PHE A 13 -10.93 -4.47 -5.79
CA PHE A 13 -10.38 -5.82 -5.94
C PHE A 13 -11.39 -6.90 -5.55
N ILE A 14 -12.11 -6.71 -4.44
CA ILE A 14 -13.13 -7.64 -3.97
C ILE A 14 -14.31 -7.72 -4.98
N THR A 15 -14.75 -6.57 -5.50
CA THR A 15 -15.83 -6.51 -6.48
C THR A 15 -15.45 -7.21 -7.78
N VAL A 16 -14.24 -6.98 -8.30
CA VAL A 16 -13.74 -7.67 -9.51
C VAL A 16 -13.64 -9.18 -9.29
N LEU A 17 -13.13 -9.61 -8.13
CA LEU A 17 -13.08 -11.03 -7.79
C LEU A 17 -14.48 -11.65 -7.76
N PHE A 18 -15.44 -10.98 -7.16
CA PHE A 18 -16.83 -11.44 -7.12
C PHE A 18 -17.43 -11.59 -8.53
N ILE A 19 -17.17 -10.61 -9.42
CA ILE A 19 -17.60 -10.66 -10.82
C ILE A 19 -16.98 -11.87 -11.53
N LEU A 20 -15.68 -12.11 -11.38
CA LEU A 20 -14.99 -13.25 -12.00
C LEU A 20 -15.53 -14.60 -11.51
N ILE A 21 -15.77 -14.73 -10.21
CA ILE A 21 -16.36 -15.93 -9.62
C ILE A 21 -17.77 -16.14 -10.15
N THR A 22 -18.59 -15.09 -10.18
CA THR A 22 -19.95 -15.17 -10.71
C THR A 22 -19.97 -15.56 -12.18
N ALA A 23 -19.11 -14.97 -13.01
CA ALA A 23 -18.96 -15.33 -14.41
C ALA A 23 -18.55 -16.78 -14.61
N TYR A 24 -17.65 -17.31 -13.77
CA TYR A 24 -17.25 -18.72 -13.78
C TYR A 24 -18.43 -19.64 -13.44
N TYR A 25 -19.22 -19.31 -12.40
CA TYR A 25 -20.38 -20.10 -12.03
C TYR A 25 -21.47 -20.08 -13.09
N VAL A 26 -21.74 -18.90 -13.69
CA VAL A 26 -22.70 -18.77 -14.79
C VAL A 26 -22.25 -19.59 -15.99
N GLU A 27 -20.97 -19.53 -16.37
CA GLU A 27 -20.43 -20.35 -17.46
C GLU A 27 -20.60 -21.85 -17.14
N ARG A 28 -20.29 -22.28 -15.92
CA ARG A 28 -20.44 -23.67 -15.51
C ARG A 28 -21.88 -24.14 -15.60
N ILE A 29 -22.83 -23.38 -15.05
CA ILE A 29 -24.26 -23.71 -15.13
C ILE A 29 -24.73 -23.74 -16.59
N CYS A 30 -24.33 -22.74 -17.40
CA CYS A 30 -24.67 -22.74 -18.82
C CYS A 30 -24.03 -23.91 -19.56
N SER A 31 -22.79 -24.33 -19.24
CA SER A 31 -22.16 -25.48 -19.86
C SER A 31 -22.73 -26.82 -19.43
N GLU A 32 -23.22 -26.92 -18.20
CA GLU A 32 -23.99 -28.10 -17.73
C GLU A 32 -25.41 -28.14 -18.30
N ASN A 33 -25.99 -26.98 -18.61
CA ASN A 33 -27.35 -26.83 -19.21
C ASN A 33 -27.30 -26.56 -20.72
N THR A 34 -26.15 -26.31 -21.33
CA THR A 34 -26.02 -26.26 -22.79
C THR A 34 -26.10 -27.68 -23.32
N VAL A 35 -27.18 -27.94 -23.42
CA VAL A 35 -27.87 -28.95 -24.04
C VAL A 35 -27.10 -29.57 -25.15
N ALA A 36 -26.77 -30.55 -24.87
CA ALA A 36 -26.99 -31.79 -25.49
C ALA A 36 -28.19 -31.72 -26.45
N THR A 37 -27.90 -31.68 -27.70
CA THR A 37 -28.95 -31.92 -28.69
C THR A 37 -29.37 -33.34 -28.47
N GLU A 38 -30.63 -33.52 -27.99
CA GLU A 38 -31.19 -34.82 -27.79
C GLU A 38 -31.52 -35.40 -29.16
N TYR A 39 -30.70 -36.36 -29.59
CA TYR A 39 -31.00 -37.14 -30.77
C TYR A 39 -31.88 -38.32 -30.31
N SER A 40 -33.19 -38.14 -30.33
CA SER A 40 -34.15 -39.20 -30.05
C SER A 40 -35.03 -39.39 -31.29
N GLU A 41 -34.86 -40.50 -31.97
CA GLU A 41 -35.72 -40.89 -33.07
C GLU A 41 -36.03 -42.37 -33.01
N HIS A 42 -37.23 -42.72 -33.48
CA HIS A 42 -37.59 -44.08 -33.82
C HIS A 42 -36.74 -44.59 -34.95
N LEU A 43 -35.83 -45.53 -34.64
CA LEU A 43 -35.06 -46.21 -35.66
C LEU A 43 -35.94 -47.33 -36.24
N SER A 44 -36.27 -47.21 -37.49
CA SER A 44 -36.81 -48.37 -38.23
C SER A 44 -35.63 -49.27 -38.61
N LEU A 45 -35.90 -50.59 -38.72
CA LEU A 45 -34.95 -51.66 -39.02
C LEU A 45 -34.09 -51.45 -40.31
N THR A 46 -34.32 -50.44 -41.08
CA THR A 46 -33.68 -50.13 -42.36
C THR A 46 -32.87 -48.85 -42.31
N GLY A 47 -32.05 -48.63 -41.28
CA GLY A 47 -31.06 -47.56 -41.25
C GLY A 47 -31.69 -46.14 -41.31
N ALA A 48 -32.42 -45.77 -40.27
CA ALA A 48 -32.89 -44.35 -40.17
C ALA A 48 -31.75 -43.45 -39.78
N ARG A 49 -31.51 -42.43 -40.58
CA ARG A 49 -30.63 -41.31 -40.21
C ARG A 49 -31.34 -40.44 -39.20
N LEU A 50 -30.80 -40.36 -38.02
CA LEU A 50 -31.25 -39.44 -36.94
C LEU A 50 -31.11 -37.97 -37.37
N SER A 51 -30.03 -37.69 -38.06
CA SER A 51 -29.70 -36.44 -38.72
C SER A 51 -28.61 -36.74 -39.71
N ASP A 52 -28.27 -35.77 -40.59
CA ASP A 52 -27.07 -35.88 -41.43
C ASP A 52 -25.77 -35.94 -40.59
N LYS A 53 -25.85 -35.74 -39.30
CA LYS A 53 -24.71 -35.66 -38.38
C LYS A 53 -24.56 -36.83 -37.40
N VAL A 54 -25.65 -37.42 -36.94
CA VAL A 54 -25.62 -38.56 -36.06
C VAL A 54 -26.62 -39.59 -36.57
N PHE A 55 -26.20 -40.81 -36.80
CA PHE A 55 -27.08 -41.87 -37.21
C PHE A 55 -26.69 -43.21 -36.55
N ALA A 56 -27.62 -44.08 -36.43
CA ALA A 56 -27.41 -45.43 -35.92
C ALA A 56 -27.97 -46.45 -36.89
N GLU A 57 -27.30 -47.58 -36.93
CA GLU A 57 -27.66 -48.74 -37.77
C GLU A 57 -27.74 -49.96 -36.87
N MET A 58 -28.75 -50.83 -37.11
CA MET A 58 -28.83 -52.12 -36.45
C MET A 58 -28.95 -53.19 -37.50
N GLU A 59 -28.06 -54.19 -37.40
CA GLU A 59 -27.99 -55.33 -38.34
C GLU A 59 -28.17 -56.65 -37.57
N LYS A 60 -28.98 -57.52 -38.10
CA LYS A 60 -29.06 -58.88 -37.62
C LYS A 60 -28.01 -59.70 -38.36
N THR A 61 -26.96 -60.09 -37.65
CA THR A 61 -25.77 -60.71 -38.26
C THR A 61 -25.80 -62.24 -38.23
N GLN A 62 -26.57 -62.85 -37.31
CA GLN A 62 -26.74 -64.27 -37.19
C GLN A 62 -28.19 -64.62 -36.77
N ASP A 63 -28.70 -65.74 -37.32
CA ASP A 63 -30.02 -66.27 -36.92
C ASP A 63 -29.95 -67.80 -37.00
N ALA A 64 -30.14 -68.45 -35.89
CA ALA A 64 -30.02 -69.92 -35.81
C ALA A 64 -31.20 -70.52 -34.97
N PRO A 65 -31.80 -71.61 -35.45
CA PRO A 65 -32.81 -72.32 -34.65
C PRO A 65 -32.15 -73.00 -33.45
N THR A 66 -32.80 -72.94 -32.29
CA THR A 66 -32.41 -73.65 -31.08
C THR A 66 -33.44 -74.70 -30.72
N LYS A 67 -33.23 -75.51 -29.68
CA LYS A 67 -34.17 -76.46 -29.18
C LYS A 67 -35.46 -75.86 -28.73
N TYR A 68 -35.47 -74.61 -28.35
CA TYR A 68 -36.60 -73.89 -27.71
C TYR A 68 -37.08 -72.64 -28.46
N GLY A 69 -36.49 -72.35 -29.67
CA GLY A 69 -36.84 -71.20 -30.46
C GLY A 69 -35.71 -70.81 -31.41
N TYR A 70 -35.38 -69.53 -31.46
CA TYR A 70 -34.37 -68.97 -32.33
C TYR A 70 -33.41 -68.10 -31.48
N ILE A 71 -32.09 -68.12 -31.78
CA ILE A 71 -31.13 -67.21 -31.25
C ILE A 71 -30.65 -66.31 -32.38
N ALA A 72 -30.70 -64.99 -32.16
CA ALA A 72 -30.26 -64.00 -33.13
C ALA A 72 -29.18 -63.10 -32.51
N LYS A 73 -28.16 -62.78 -33.31
CA LYS A 73 -27.13 -61.79 -32.98
C LYS A 73 -27.51 -60.48 -33.66
N TYR A 74 -27.53 -59.43 -32.86
CA TYR A 74 -27.73 -58.05 -33.32
C TYR A 74 -26.46 -57.24 -33.09
N GLU A 75 -26.04 -56.48 -34.11
CA GLU A 75 -25.00 -55.48 -34.01
C GLU A 75 -25.64 -54.11 -34.17
N PHE A 76 -25.29 -53.19 -33.28
CA PHE A 76 -25.77 -51.84 -33.27
C PHE A 76 -24.55 -50.90 -33.42
N LYS A 77 -24.62 -49.97 -34.40
CA LYS A 77 -23.56 -49.04 -34.72
C LYS A 77 -24.06 -47.62 -34.57
N ILE A 78 -23.32 -46.82 -33.84
CA ILE A 78 -23.62 -45.38 -33.67
C ILE A 78 -22.51 -44.60 -34.39
N HIS A 79 -22.84 -43.79 -35.35
CA HIS A 79 -21.94 -42.96 -36.12
C HIS A 79 -22.06 -41.53 -35.64
N ASN A 80 -20.96 -40.91 -35.22
CA ASN A 80 -20.90 -39.51 -34.81
C ASN A 80 -20.18 -38.63 -35.86
N ASN A 81 -20.97 -38.04 -36.75
CA ASN A 81 -20.52 -37.01 -37.70
C ASN A 81 -20.91 -35.61 -37.25
N SER A 82 -21.21 -35.38 -35.97
CA SER A 82 -21.57 -34.09 -35.42
C SER A 82 -20.28 -33.26 -35.20
N ASP A 83 -20.44 -31.94 -34.97
CA ASP A 83 -19.29 -31.04 -34.73
C ASP A 83 -18.67 -31.20 -33.31
N GLY A 84 -19.17 -32.15 -32.51
CA GLY A 84 -18.70 -32.39 -31.13
C GLY A 84 -18.74 -33.88 -30.75
N ASN A 85 -18.23 -34.18 -29.58
CA ASN A 85 -18.24 -35.54 -29.05
C ASN A 85 -19.64 -35.86 -28.51
N LEU A 86 -20.12 -37.07 -28.74
CA LEU A 86 -21.33 -37.57 -28.12
C LEU A 86 -20.99 -38.18 -26.76
N SER A 87 -21.79 -37.84 -25.76
CA SER A 87 -21.63 -38.38 -24.40
C SER A 87 -22.98 -38.79 -23.82
N ASN A 88 -22.94 -39.58 -22.76
CA ASN A 88 -24.17 -40.07 -22.07
C ASN A 88 -25.16 -40.69 -23.04
N TRP A 89 -24.67 -41.45 -24.00
CA TRP A 89 -25.50 -42.12 -24.95
C TRP A 89 -26.24 -43.29 -24.28
N ILE A 90 -27.52 -43.50 -24.63
CA ILE A 90 -28.33 -44.60 -24.17
C ILE A 90 -29.16 -45.06 -25.36
N ALA A 91 -29.16 -46.34 -25.62
CA ALA A 91 -30.07 -46.94 -26.58
C ALA A 91 -31.10 -47.80 -25.84
N SER A 92 -32.35 -47.74 -26.28
CA SER A 92 -33.41 -48.63 -25.75
C SER A 92 -34.23 -49.20 -26.88
N MET A 93 -34.71 -50.41 -26.69
CA MET A 93 -35.53 -51.10 -27.71
C MET A 93 -36.46 -52.12 -27.10
N ASP A 94 -37.62 -52.28 -27.71
CA ASP A 94 -38.59 -53.32 -27.32
C ASP A 94 -38.26 -54.60 -28.08
N VAL A 95 -37.99 -55.69 -27.33
CA VAL A 95 -37.62 -57.01 -27.88
C VAL A 95 -38.72 -58.02 -27.77
N GLY A 96 -39.90 -57.60 -27.23
CA GLY A 96 -41.03 -58.50 -26.99
C GLY A 96 -40.94 -59.31 -25.69
N SER A 97 -42.08 -59.69 -25.15
CA SER A 97 -42.16 -60.33 -23.83
C SER A 97 -41.67 -61.77 -23.78
N ASP A 98 -41.40 -62.39 -24.92
CA ASP A 98 -40.89 -63.75 -25.05
C ASP A 98 -39.41 -63.79 -25.37
N ALA A 99 -38.73 -62.62 -25.50
CA ALA A 99 -37.29 -62.49 -25.76
C ALA A 99 -36.50 -62.66 -24.46
N ALA A 100 -35.41 -63.40 -24.55
CA ALA A 100 -34.43 -63.51 -23.47
C ALA A 100 -33.04 -63.05 -23.93
N LEU A 101 -32.47 -62.08 -23.25
CA LEU A 101 -31.08 -61.61 -23.44
C LEU A 101 -30.16 -62.77 -23.00
N LYS A 102 -29.22 -63.16 -23.87
CA LYS A 102 -28.27 -64.25 -23.60
C LYS A 102 -26.85 -63.75 -23.35
N ASP A 103 -26.41 -62.84 -24.15
CA ASP A 103 -25.06 -62.28 -24.04
C ASP A 103 -25.03 -60.90 -24.68
N PHE A 104 -24.04 -60.11 -24.34
CA PHE A 104 -23.79 -58.77 -24.90
C PHE A 104 -22.33 -58.43 -24.84
N TRP A 105 -21.86 -57.48 -25.69
CA TRP A 105 -20.48 -56.99 -25.71
C TRP A 105 -20.43 -55.51 -26.00
N ASP A 106 -19.38 -54.86 -25.52
CA ASP A 106 -19.02 -53.46 -25.70
C ASP A 106 -20.09 -52.44 -25.21
N ALA A 107 -21.01 -52.86 -24.35
CA ALA A 107 -21.97 -52.00 -23.70
C ALA A 107 -22.53 -52.66 -22.44
N GLY A 108 -23.00 -51.87 -21.49
CA GLY A 108 -23.82 -52.33 -20.38
C GLY A 108 -25.23 -52.55 -20.86
N VAL A 109 -25.80 -53.71 -20.62
CA VAL A 109 -27.17 -54.02 -21.04
C VAL A 109 -28.05 -54.43 -19.84
N SER A 110 -29.22 -53.79 -19.71
CA SER A 110 -30.23 -54.13 -18.72
C SER A 110 -31.59 -54.38 -19.38
N VAL A 111 -32.38 -55.20 -18.75
CA VAL A 111 -33.76 -55.49 -19.21
C VAL A 111 -34.74 -54.85 -18.26
N GLU A 112 -35.52 -53.91 -18.76
CA GLU A 112 -36.55 -53.18 -18.01
C GLU A 112 -37.95 -53.67 -18.43
N ALA A 113 -38.91 -53.66 -17.49
CA ALA A 113 -40.28 -54.12 -17.71
C ALA A 113 -40.40 -55.52 -18.35
N GLY A 114 -39.35 -56.31 -18.40
CA GLY A 114 -39.30 -57.66 -18.94
C GLY A 114 -39.28 -57.78 -20.46
N HIS A 115 -39.30 -56.69 -21.21
CA HIS A 115 -39.28 -56.66 -22.66
C HIS A 115 -38.50 -55.51 -23.31
N ILE A 116 -38.07 -54.54 -22.49
CA ILE A 116 -37.30 -53.42 -22.97
C ILE A 116 -35.81 -53.63 -22.62
N ILE A 117 -34.96 -53.66 -23.63
CA ILE A 117 -33.51 -53.63 -23.43
C ILE A 117 -33.07 -52.18 -23.37
N VAL A 118 -32.30 -51.83 -22.33
CA VAL A 118 -31.63 -50.57 -22.19
C VAL A 118 -30.13 -50.81 -22.24
N VAL A 119 -29.48 -50.12 -23.17
CA VAL A 119 -28.02 -50.20 -23.42
C VAL A 119 -27.40 -48.92 -23.01
N THR A 120 -26.36 -49.01 -22.17
CA THR A 120 -25.63 -47.89 -21.61
C THR A 120 -24.14 -48.02 -21.91
N PRO A 121 -23.38 -46.92 -21.97
CA PRO A 121 -21.94 -46.97 -22.17
C PRO A 121 -21.23 -47.67 -21.01
N GLU A 122 -20.14 -48.36 -21.33
CA GLU A 122 -19.14 -48.82 -20.40
C GLU A 122 -18.10 -47.68 -20.13
N TYR A 123 -17.22 -47.88 -19.14
CA TYR A 123 -16.23 -46.83 -18.74
C TYR A 123 -15.25 -46.45 -19.86
N TYR A 124 -15.00 -47.30 -20.85
CA TYR A 124 -14.08 -47.06 -21.95
C TYR A 124 -14.74 -46.45 -23.19
N ASN A 125 -16.09 -46.41 -23.27
CA ASN A 125 -16.81 -45.86 -24.40
C ASN A 125 -17.90 -44.88 -24.00
N LEU A 126 -17.67 -44.16 -22.88
CA LEU A 126 -18.57 -43.12 -22.37
C LEU A 126 -18.79 -42.00 -23.38
N THR A 127 -17.84 -41.81 -24.30
CA THR A 127 -17.84 -40.71 -25.27
C THR A 127 -17.51 -41.28 -26.64
N ILE A 128 -18.26 -40.87 -27.67
CA ILE A 128 -17.98 -41.18 -29.07
C ILE A 128 -17.45 -39.89 -29.69
N GLU A 129 -16.19 -39.89 -30.11
CA GLU A 129 -15.58 -38.69 -30.68
C GLU A 129 -16.12 -38.34 -32.05
N ASN A 130 -15.94 -37.08 -32.46
CA ASN A 130 -16.33 -36.62 -33.80
C ASN A 130 -15.62 -37.44 -34.87
N GLY A 131 -16.39 -38.02 -35.77
CA GLY A 131 -15.94 -38.90 -36.85
C GLY A 131 -15.72 -40.36 -36.45
N GLU A 132 -15.97 -40.71 -35.19
CA GLU A 132 -15.86 -42.11 -34.73
C GLU A 132 -17.19 -42.86 -34.84
N GLU A 133 -17.05 -44.20 -34.86
CA GLU A 133 -18.11 -45.18 -34.85
C GLU A 133 -17.99 -46.03 -33.58
N LEU A 134 -19.13 -46.22 -32.88
CA LEU A 134 -19.21 -47.12 -31.76
C LEU A 134 -20.07 -48.32 -32.17
N THR A 135 -19.53 -49.53 -32.02
CA THR A 135 -20.25 -50.78 -32.28
C THR A 135 -20.39 -51.56 -30.99
N PHE A 136 -21.61 -52.01 -30.70
CA PHE A 136 -21.93 -52.94 -29.63
C PHE A 136 -22.94 -53.95 -30.12
N GLY A 137 -23.19 -55.03 -29.37
CA GLY A 137 -24.20 -55.97 -29.77
C GLY A 137 -24.65 -56.88 -28.65
N PHE A 138 -25.64 -57.67 -29.00
CA PHE A 138 -26.30 -58.58 -28.04
C PHE A 138 -26.91 -59.80 -28.74
N PHE A 139 -27.13 -60.87 -27.99
CA PHE A 139 -27.81 -62.06 -28.43
C PHE A 139 -29.18 -62.17 -27.77
N LEU A 140 -30.20 -62.38 -28.59
CA LEU A 140 -31.56 -62.66 -28.13
C LEU A 140 -31.99 -64.03 -28.49
N GLU A 141 -32.63 -64.75 -27.56
CA GLU A 141 -33.33 -65.94 -27.80
C GLU A 141 -34.83 -65.63 -27.78
N THR A 142 -35.58 -66.01 -28.83
CA THR A 142 -37.04 -65.79 -29.00
C THR A 142 -37.69 -67.04 -29.42
N LYS A 143 -39.02 -67.22 -29.20
CA LYS A 143 -39.73 -68.37 -29.62
C LYS A 143 -39.96 -68.44 -31.13
N GLU A 144 -40.16 -67.29 -31.74
CA GLU A 144 -40.32 -67.09 -33.18
C GLU A 144 -39.27 -66.07 -33.67
N PRO A 145 -38.88 -66.07 -34.93
CA PRO A 145 -37.99 -65.03 -35.48
C PRO A 145 -38.65 -63.66 -35.27
N SER A 146 -38.04 -62.83 -34.43
CA SER A 146 -38.53 -61.48 -34.15
C SER A 146 -37.39 -60.48 -34.35
N TYR A 147 -37.78 -59.22 -34.48
CA TYR A 147 -36.86 -58.10 -34.55
C TYR A 147 -37.19 -57.11 -33.46
N PRO A 148 -36.20 -56.47 -32.81
CA PRO A 148 -36.43 -55.37 -31.90
C PRO A 148 -37.22 -54.25 -32.60
N THR A 149 -38.17 -53.68 -31.86
CA THR A 149 -39.00 -52.55 -32.30
C THR A 149 -38.77 -51.35 -31.38
N ASP A 150 -39.35 -50.21 -31.71
CA ASP A 150 -39.30 -49.03 -30.88
C ASP A 150 -37.88 -48.70 -30.39
N ILE A 151 -36.99 -48.60 -31.32
CA ILE A 151 -35.56 -48.36 -31.04
C ILE A 151 -35.35 -46.87 -30.85
N TYR A 152 -34.91 -46.46 -29.69
CA TYR A 152 -34.55 -45.08 -29.35
C TYR A 152 -33.07 -44.98 -29.09
N LEU A 153 -32.43 -43.94 -29.63
CA LEU A 153 -31.07 -43.54 -29.27
C LEU A 153 -31.13 -42.11 -28.71
N ARG A 154 -30.66 -41.98 -27.53
CA ARG A 154 -30.47 -40.68 -26.88
C ARG A 154 -29.00 -40.46 -26.64
N ALA A 155 -28.42 -39.36 -27.14
CA ALA A 155 -27.04 -38.99 -26.92
C ALA A 155 -26.91 -37.47 -26.82
N PHE A 156 -25.86 -37.02 -26.15
CA PHE A 156 -25.63 -35.61 -25.93
C PHE A 156 -24.39 -35.18 -26.70
N SER A 157 -24.55 -34.22 -27.61
CA SER A 157 -23.40 -33.62 -28.35
C SER A 157 -22.88 -32.38 -27.61
N SER A 158 -21.66 -32.46 -27.21
CA SER A 158 -20.96 -31.28 -26.68
C SER A 158 -20.38 -30.43 -27.82
N ALA A 159 -21.16 -29.63 -28.47
CA ALA A 159 -20.70 -28.63 -29.43
C ALA A 159 -19.96 -27.47 -28.74
N MET A 160 -18.81 -27.76 -28.09
CA MET A 160 -18.27 -26.92 -27.04
C MET A 160 -16.93 -26.26 -27.36
N LYS A 161 -16.76 -25.67 -28.54
CA LYS A 161 -15.58 -24.85 -28.82
C LYS A 161 -15.65 -23.49 -28.11
N VAL A 162 -16.82 -22.88 -27.96
CA VAL A 162 -16.99 -21.53 -27.37
C VAL A 162 -16.77 -21.54 -25.87
N GLY A 163 -17.33 -22.49 -25.13
CA GLY A 163 -17.17 -22.60 -23.67
C GLY A 163 -15.72 -22.85 -23.23
N VAL A 164 -14.95 -23.63 -23.99
CA VAL A 164 -13.53 -23.90 -23.68
C VAL A 164 -12.69 -22.62 -23.84
N ILE A 165 -12.94 -21.84 -24.90
CA ILE A 165 -12.23 -20.57 -25.13
C ILE A 165 -12.58 -19.58 -24.02
N PHE A 166 -13.87 -19.46 -23.69
CA PHE A 166 -14.34 -18.55 -22.64
C PHE A 166 -13.76 -18.91 -21.26
N ARG A 167 -13.67 -20.18 -20.90
CA ARG A 167 -12.98 -20.63 -19.67
C ARG A 167 -11.50 -20.25 -19.66
N LYS A 168 -10.78 -20.46 -20.76
CA LYS A 168 -9.36 -20.04 -20.85
C LYS A 168 -9.18 -18.54 -20.66
N ILE A 169 -10.10 -17.73 -21.20
CA ILE A 169 -10.11 -16.27 -20.99
C ILE A 169 -10.36 -15.95 -19.52
N LEU A 170 -11.36 -16.57 -18.88
CA LEU A 170 -11.64 -16.38 -17.45
C LEU A 170 -10.45 -16.74 -16.56
N TYR A 171 -9.78 -17.85 -16.83
CA TYR A 171 -8.54 -18.21 -16.11
C TYR A 171 -7.43 -17.18 -16.31
N GLY A 172 -7.24 -16.68 -17.53
CA GLY A 172 -6.29 -15.61 -17.81
C GLY A 172 -6.62 -14.32 -17.02
N LEU A 173 -7.89 -13.92 -16.98
CA LEU A 173 -8.34 -12.76 -16.21
C LEU A 173 -8.13 -12.96 -14.70
N PHE A 174 -8.40 -14.17 -14.19
CA PHE A 174 -8.17 -14.49 -12.78
C PHE A 174 -6.68 -14.42 -12.40
N VAL A 175 -5.80 -14.96 -13.26
CA VAL A 175 -4.35 -14.86 -13.05
C VAL A 175 -3.89 -13.40 -13.07
N LEU A 176 -4.38 -12.61 -14.04
CA LEU A 176 -4.07 -11.18 -14.11
C LEU A 176 -4.55 -10.43 -12.86
N TRP A 177 -5.77 -10.71 -12.41
CA TRP A 177 -6.29 -10.16 -11.16
C TRP A 177 -5.41 -10.52 -9.96
N ALA A 178 -5.00 -11.78 -9.84
CA ALA A 178 -4.13 -12.25 -8.74
C ALA A 178 -2.76 -11.54 -8.74
N LEU A 179 -2.16 -11.36 -9.92
CA LEU A 179 -0.91 -10.63 -10.08
C LEU A 179 -1.07 -9.15 -9.69
N CYS A 180 -2.14 -8.48 -10.13
CA CYS A 180 -2.44 -7.10 -9.76
C CYS A 180 -2.67 -6.95 -8.25
N PHE A 181 -3.40 -7.89 -7.64
CA PHE A 181 -3.65 -7.89 -6.20
C PHE A 181 -2.36 -8.11 -5.40
N LEU A 182 -1.51 -9.05 -5.84
CA LEU A 182 -0.20 -9.27 -5.23
C LEU A 182 0.69 -8.03 -5.34
N GLY A 183 0.72 -7.38 -6.51
CA GLY A 183 1.42 -6.11 -6.71
C GLY A 183 0.92 -5.00 -5.78
N PHE A 184 -0.40 -4.91 -5.58
CA PHE A 184 -0.99 -3.99 -4.61
C PHE A 184 -0.53 -4.28 -3.18
N LEU A 185 -0.52 -5.55 -2.74
CA LEU A 185 -0.05 -5.93 -1.40
C LEU A 185 1.44 -5.59 -1.20
N ILE A 186 2.29 -5.91 -2.18
CA ILE A 186 3.73 -5.58 -2.14
C ILE A 186 3.93 -4.06 -2.06
N SER A 187 3.19 -3.29 -2.87
CA SER A 187 3.26 -1.83 -2.84
C SER A 187 2.87 -1.26 -1.47
N LYS A 188 1.80 -1.77 -0.87
CA LYS A 188 1.36 -1.37 0.48
C LYS A 188 2.40 -1.69 1.55
N PHE A 189 2.97 -2.90 1.51
CA PHE A 189 4.02 -3.31 2.43
C PHE A 189 5.26 -2.42 2.31
N ASN A 190 5.71 -2.16 1.06
CA ASN A 190 6.85 -1.30 0.81
C ASN A 190 6.61 0.15 1.26
N LEU A 191 5.40 0.68 1.02
CA LEU A 191 5.04 2.03 1.45
C LEU A 191 5.04 2.14 2.99
N LYS A 192 4.51 1.14 3.70
CA LYS A 192 4.56 1.09 5.17
C LYS A 192 6.00 1.09 5.67
N ASN A 193 6.83 0.20 5.12
CA ASN A 193 8.25 0.10 5.51
C ASN A 193 9.02 1.40 5.18
N TYR A 194 8.70 2.04 4.05
CA TYR A 194 9.30 3.33 3.67
C TYR A 194 8.94 4.42 4.69
N LYS A 195 7.67 4.53 5.10
CA LYS A 195 7.22 5.48 6.11
C LYS A 195 7.89 5.23 7.48
N GLU A 196 7.99 3.97 7.89
CA GLU A 196 8.67 3.62 9.15
C GLU A 196 10.17 3.97 9.10
N ARG A 197 10.84 3.73 7.96
CA ARG A 197 12.24 4.14 7.76
C ARG A 197 12.39 5.65 7.83
N GLN A 198 11.54 6.42 7.14
CA GLN A 198 11.57 7.89 7.21
C GLN A 198 11.41 8.39 8.65
N LYS A 199 10.47 7.84 9.43
CA LYS A 199 10.31 8.20 10.84
C LYS A 199 11.57 7.89 11.66
N ASN A 200 12.19 6.75 11.45
CA ASN A 200 13.43 6.39 12.13
C ASN A 200 14.59 7.31 11.73
N ASP A 201 14.72 7.65 10.44
CA ASP A 201 15.76 8.55 9.96
C ASP A 201 15.61 9.95 10.59
N VAL A 202 14.37 10.49 10.63
CA VAL A 202 14.07 11.75 11.32
C VAL A 202 14.42 11.65 12.81
N ARG A 203 14.05 10.57 13.50
CA ARG A 203 14.38 10.35 14.91
C ARG A 203 15.90 10.34 15.15
N ILE A 204 16.65 9.65 14.31
CA ILE A 204 18.13 9.59 14.41
C ILE A 204 18.72 11.00 14.21
N ILE A 205 18.22 11.76 13.25
CA ILE A 205 18.66 13.15 13.02
C ILE A 205 18.38 13.99 14.25
N LEU A 206 17.17 13.93 14.82
CA LEU A 206 16.79 14.68 16.01
C LEU A 206 17.64 14.29 17.22
N GLN A 207 17.88 12.99 17.45
CA GLN A 207 18.74 12.51 18.52
C GLN A 207 20.17 13.00 18.36
N SER A 208 20.70 13.00 17.12
CA SER A 208 22.04 13.52 16.81
C SER A 208 22.13 15.01 17.09
N MET A 209 21.12 15.78 16.68
CA MET A 209 21.04 17.21 16.95
C MET A 209 20.95 17.50 18.46
N ASN A 210 20.12 16.75 19.20
CA ASN A 210 20.04 16.85 20.66
C ASN A 210 21.38 16.61 21.33
N THR A 211 22.06 15.55 20.90
CA THR A 211 23.40 15.22 21.43
C THR A 211 24.36 16.36 21.16
N PHE A 212 24.32 16.93 19.94
CA PHE A 212 25.19 18.05 19.59
C PHE A 212 24.88 19.32 20.41
N ILE A 213 23.60 19.64 20.60
CA ILE A 213 23.18 20.77 21.46
C ILE A 213 23.61 20.52 22.92
N SER A 214 23.49 19.30 23.42
CA SER A 214 23.95 18.95 24.77
C SER A 214 25.45 19.15 24.94
N PHE A 215 26.26 18.94 23.90
CA PHE A 215 27.70 19.27 23.93
C PHE A 215 27.95 20.78 23.97
N ILE A 216 27.16 21.57 23.21
CA ILE A 216 27.25 23.04 23.25
C ILE A 216 26.88 23.56 24.63
N ASP A 217 25.74 23.11 25.17
CA ASP A 217 25.24 23.49 26.50
C ASP A 217 26.19 23.04 27.64
N ALA A 218 26.86 21.88 27.51
CA ALA A 218 27.86 21.41 28.47
C ALA A 218 29.11 22.28 28.48
N LYS A 219 29.45 22.94 27.34
CA LYS A 219 30.58 23.84 27.19
C LYS A 219 30.37 25.16 27.94
N ASP A 220 29.12 25.65 27.98
CA ASP A 220 28.73 26.89 28.69
C ASP A 220 27.62 26.56 29.70
N PRO A 221 27.98 26.20 30.96
CA PRO A 221 26.99 25.78 31.97
C PRO A 221 25.90 26.82 32.26
N TYR A 222 26.11 28.05 31.89
CA TYR A 222 25.13 29.14 32.08
C TYR A 222 24.07 29.22 30.99
N THR A 223 24.26 28.45 29.91
CA THR A 223 23.36 28.43 28.77
C THR A 223 22.45 27.19 28.73
N ARG A 224 22.35 26.45 29.85
CA ARG A 224 21.48 25.26 29.88
C ARG A 224 20.05 25.58 29.47
N GLY A 225 19.59 24.97 28.39
CA GLY A 225 18.27 25.21 27.78
C GLY A 225 18.10 26.57 27.10
N HIS A 226 19.13 27.41 27.07
CA HIS A 226 19.13 28.71 26.38
C HIS A 226 18.88 28.53 24.88
N SER A 227 19.68 27.68 24.23
CA SER A 227 19.56 27.45 22.80
C SER A 227 18.14 27.01 22.39
N ARG A 228 17.49 26.20 23.25
CA ARG A 228 16.09 25.78 23.01
C ARG A 228 15.12 26.93 23.17
N ARG A 229 15.23 27.72 24.26
CA ARG A 229 14.35 28.87 24.45
C ARG A 229 14.50 29.88 23.33
N VAL A 230 15.73 30.22 22.93
CA VAL A 230 16.02 31.09 21.78
C VAL A 230 15.38 30.56 20.50
N ALA A 231 15.49 29.25 20.23
CA ALA A 231 14.88 28.61 19.08
C ALA A 231 13.35 28.71 19.07
N MET A 232 12.71 28.49 20.24
CA MET A 232 11.24 28.60 20.38
C MET A 232 10.77 30.05 20.21
N TYR A 233 11.47 31.02 20.80
CA TYR A 233 11.14 32.43 20.62
C TYR A 233 11.32 32.86 19.15
N ALA A 234 12.42 32.48 18.53
CA ALA A 234 12.71 32.81 17.13
C ALA A 234 11.67 32.21 16.17
N ALA A 235 11.28 30.93 16.39
CA ALA A 235 10.25 30.27 15.60
C ALA A 235 8.89 30.95 15.75
N GLU A 236 8.51 31.35 16.95
CA GLU A 236 7.24 32.06 17.18
C GLU A 236 7.25 33.46 16.54
N ILE A 237 8.38 34.19 16.60
CA ILE A 237 8.54 35.44 15.86
C ILE A 237 8.32 35.19 14.36
N ALA A 238 8.99 34.19 13.78
CA ALA A 238 8.84 33.83 12.37
C ALA A 238 7.41 33.48 11.99
N LYS A 239 6.68 32.75 12.87
CA LYS A 239 5.26 32.41 12.70
C LYS A 239 4.37 33.65 12.71
N ARG A 240 4.59 34.59 13.63
CA ARG A 240 3.87 35.87 13.70
C ARG A 240 4.17 36.78 12.53
N MET A 241 5.35 36.65 11.94
CA MET A 241 5.72 37.29 10.67
C MET A 241 5.08 36.62 9.45
N HIS A 242 4.27 35.58 9.62
CA HIS A 242 3.63 34.80 8.57
C HIS A 242 4.63 34.16 7.58
N LEU A 243 5.81 33.78 8.03
CA LEU A 243 6.73 32.96 7.23
C LEU A 243 6.13 31.58 6.99
N SER A 244 6.58 30.92 5.92
CA SER A 244 6.15 29.56 5.62
C SER A 244 6.58 28.57 6.72
N GLU A 245 5.89 27.43 6.82
CA GLU A 245 6.21 26.38 7.80
C GLU A 245 7.66 25.92 7.70
N ASP A 246 8.18 25.78 6.46
CA ASP A 246 9.57 25.44 6.21
C ASP A 246 10.55 26.52 6.72
N GLU A 247 10.20 27.80 6.56
CA GLU A 247 11.02 28.89 7.08
C GLU A 247 10.97 28.96 8.60
N VAL A 248 9.81 28.78 9.22
CA VAL A 248 9.67 28.70 10.68
C VAL A 248 10.54 27.57 11.24
N GLN A 249 10.54 26.42 10.60
CA GLN A 249 11.37 25.28 10.98
C GLN A 249 12.86 25.58 10.82
N ASN A 250 13.27 26.21 9.72
CA ASN A 250 14.66 26.63 9.53
C ASN A 250 15.11 27.66 10.57
N VAL A 251 14.25 28.62 10.93
CA VAL A 251 14.53 29.60 12.00
C VAL A 251 14.68 28.90 13.35
N TYR A 252 13.84 27.90 13.65
CA TYR A 252 13.97 27.10 14.85
C TYR A 252 15.35 26.41 14.94
N TYR A 253 15.76 25.71 13.88
CA TYR A 253 17.08 25.08 13.85
C TYR A 253 18.23 26.08 13.89
N ALA A 254 18.05 27.23 13.27
CA ALA A 254 19.03 28.31 13.32
C ALA A 254 19.21 28.85 14.75
N GLY A 255 18.11 28.99 15.49
CA GLY A 255 18.13 29.37 16.91
C GLY A 255 18.78 28.31 17.79
N LEU A 256 18.55 27.00 17.53
CA LEU A 256 19.17 25.90 18.27
C LEU A 256 20.71 25.89 18.12
N LEU A 257 21.21 26.25 16.95
CA LEU A 257 22.61 26.09 16.57
C LEU A 257 23.39 27.40 16.47
N HIS A 258 22.78 28.55 16.79
CA HIS A 258 23.41 29.87 16.62
C HIS A 258 24.75 29.95 17.34
N ASP A 259 24.88 29.39 18.50
CA ASP A 259 26.03 29.38 19.39
C ASP A 259 26.97 28.16 19.21
N ALA A 260 26.78 27.34 18.17
CA ALA A 260 27.59 26.14 17.94
C ALA A 260 29.10 26.37 17.97
N GLY A 261 29.53 27.57 17.56
CA GLY A 261 30.95 27.94 17.54
C GLY A 261 31.59 28.16 18.92
N LYS A 262 30.79 28.26 20.00
CA LYS A 262 31.35 28.38 21.37
C LYS A 262 32.20 27.18 21.76
N ILE A 263 32.02 26.03 21.10
CA ILE A 263 32.87 24.86 21.29
C ILE A 263 34.37 25.14 21.00
N SER A 264 34.67 26.12 20.17
CA SER A 264 36.06 26.52 19.84
C SER A 264 36.67 27.51 20.83
N VAL A 265 35.85 28.12 21.70
CA VAL A 265 36.33 29.09 22.71
C VAL A 265 36.96 28.32 23.87
N PRO A 266 38.20 28.73 24.33
CA PRO A 266 38.82 28.11 25.50
C PRO A 266 37.93 28.26 26.77
N ASP A 267 37.83 27.20 27.59
CA ASP A 267 37.03 27.22 28.82
C ASP A 267 37.47 28.30 29.81
N ALA A 268 38.77 28.56 29.88
CA ALA A 268 39.34 29.60 30.75
C ALA A 268 38.90 31.00 30.37
N VAL A 269 38.52 31.20 29.11
CA VAL A 269 38.02 32.50 28.59
C VAL A 269 36.50 32.55 28.71
N LEU A 270 35.81 31.48 28.28
CA LEU A 270 34.36 31.41 28.29
C LEU A 270 33.79 31.53 29.71
N ASN A 271 34.41 30.85 30.67
CA ASN A 271 33.96 30.77 32.05
C ASN A 271 34.76 31.73 32.99
N LYS A 272 35.46 32.71 32.47
CA LYS A 272 36.28 33.60 33.26
C LYS A 272 35.44 34.44 34.23
N PRO A 273 35.69 34.34 35.54
CA PRO A 273 34.99 35.19 36.51
C PRO A 273 35.61 36.60 36.50
N GLY A 274 35.02 37.55 35.79
CA GLY A 274 35.47 38.93 35.77
C GLY A 274 35.47 39.59 34.41
N LYS A 275 36.09 40.75 34.30
CA LYS A 275 36.15 41.48 33.02
C LYS A 275 37.11 40.79 32.06
N LEU A 276 36.69 40.65 30.79
CA LEU A 276 37.50 40.14 29.70
C LEU A 276 38.48 41.21 29.22
N THR A 277 39.66 40.79 28.81
CA THR A 277 40.55 41.63 28.02
C THR A 277 40.02 41.78 26.58
N GLU A 278 40.58 42.69 25.79
CA GLU A 278 40.18 42.86 24.39
C GLU A 278 40.48 41.60 23.56
N GLU A 279 41.58 40.91 23.84
CA GLU A 279 41.95 39.66 23.18
C GLU A 279 40.98 38.54 23.55
N GLU A 280 40.62 38.41 24.81
CA GLU A 280 39.64 37.41 25.28
C GLU A 280 38.25 37.71 24.73
N ARG A 281 37.87 38.99 24.65
CA ARG A 281 36.61 39.43 24.01
C ARG A 281 36.58 38.98 22.55
N LYS A 282 37.65 39.20 21.81
CA LYS A 282 37.78 38.79 20.43
C LYS A 282 37.70 37.28 20.27
N GLN A 283 38.31 36.49 21.16
CA GLN A 283 38.18 35.04 21.15
C GLN A 283 36.77 34.57 21.34
N ILE A 284 35.97 35.26 22.18
CA ILE A 284 34.53 34.96 22.29
C ILE A 284 33.80 35.36 21.03
N GLN A 285 34.06 36.55 20.45
CA GLN A 285 33.39 36.99 19.22
C GLN A 285 33.69 36.06 18.03
N ASP A 286 34.86 35.44 18.00
CA ASP A 286 35.27 34.51 16.95
C ASP A 286 34.37 33.21 16.92
N HIS A 287 33.53 32.97 17.96
CA HIS A 287 32.56 31.85 17.92
C HIS A 287 31.61 31.97 16.73
N THR A 288 31.23 33.18 16.32
CA THR A 288 30.38 33.39 15.17
C THR A 288 30.98 32.86 13.87
N VAL A 289 32.26 33.21 13.66
CA VAL A 289 33.02 32.73 12.49
C VAL A 289 33.27 31.22 12.55
N ALA A 290 33.59 30.69 13.73
CA ALA A 290 33.78 29.28 13.96
C ALA A 290 32.48 28.52 13.73
N GLY A 291 31.37 29.02 14.25
CA GLY A 291 30.00 28.44 14.04
C GLY A 291 29.63 28.41 12.57
N GLY A 292 29.78 29.53 11.86
CA GLY A 292 29.55 29.59 10.41
C GLY A 292 30.40 28.60 9.60
N LYS A 293 31.63 28.35 10.04
CA LYS A 293 32.50 27.32 9.45
C LYS A 293 32.02 25.90 9.71
N MET A 294 31.66 25.60 10.95
CA MET A 294 31.20 24.27 11.37
C MET A 294 29.90 23.88 10.68
N LEU A 295 28.95 24.81 10.63
CA LEU A 295 27.62 24.57 10.08
C LEU A 295 27.57 24.63 8.54
N LYS A 296 28.68 24.94 7.87
CA LYS A 296 28.76 24.96 6.40
C LYS A 296 28.34 23.62 5.76
N GLN A 297 28.55 22.50 6.47
CA GLN A 297 28.22 21.16 5.96
C GLN A 297 26.72 20.85 6.05
N LEU A 298 25.94 21.58 6.85
CA LEU A 298 24.49 21.45 6.98
C LEU A 298 23.75 22.25 5.90
N SER A 299 24.18 22.12 4.65
CA SER A 299 23.64 22.91 3.52
C SER A 299 22.17 22.65 3.19
N SER A 300 21.59 21.53 3.67
CA SER A 300 20.18 21.22 3.55
C SER A 300 19.28 22.09 4.44
N LEU A 301 19.81 22.66 5.50
CA LEU A 301 19.13 23.53 6.43
C LEU A 301 19.44 25.00 6.10
N ARG A 302 18.47 25.68 5.50
CA ARG A 302 18.66 27.04 5.00
C ARG A 302 18.86 28.06 6.13
N GLY A 303 19.77 28.99 5.95
CA GLY A 303 19.99 30.12 6.84
C GLY A 303 20.70 29.82 8.16
N ILE A 304 20.95 28.55 8.51
CA ILE A 304 21.61 28.17 9.77
C ILE A 304 23.04 28.71 9.85
N ARG A 305 23.79 28.53 8.78
CA ARG A 305 25.18 29.02 8.70
C ARG A 305 25.22 30.53 8.85
N GLU A 306 24.39 31.23 8.12
CA GLU A 306 24.31 32.70 8.11
C GLU A 306 23.86 33.22 9.48
N THR A 307 22.92 32.51 10.13
CA THR A 307 22.49 32.87 11.50
C THR A 307 23.63 32.73 12.49
N ALA A 308 24.34 31.60 12.50
CA ALA A 308 25.47 31.39 13.39
C ALA A 308 26.58 32.45 13.16
N LEU A 309 26.76 32.89 11.92
CA LEU A 309 27.78 33.91 11.57
C LEU A 309 27.35 35.31 11.96
N TYR A 310 26.04 35.67 11.83
CA TYR A 310 25.58 37.05 11.84
C TYR A 310 24.59 37.39 12.95
N HIS A 311 24.26 36.50 13.89
CA HIS A 311 23.29 36.80 14.95
C HIS A 311 23.73 37.88 15.95
N HIS A 312 24.99 38.25 15.97
CA HIS A 312 25.55 39.38 16.72
C HIS A 312 25.80 40.63 15.87
N GLU A 313 25.36 40.62 14.62
CA GLU A 313 25.29 41.85 13.86
C GLU A 313 24.22 42.77 14.43
N ARG A 314 24.42 44.06 14.32
CA ARG A 314 23.50 45.09 14.81
C ARG A 314 22.88 45.83 13.64
N TYR A 315 21.63 46.16 13.77
CA TYR A 315 20.88 46.86 12.72
C TYR A 315 21.53 48.19 12.30
N ASP A 316 22.22 48.87 13.25
CA ASP A 316 23.00 50.11 13.02
C ASP A 316 24.36 49.86 12.32
N GLY A 317 24.85 48.62 12.18
CA GLY A 317 26.13 48.26 11.60
C GLY A 317 27.29 48.25 12.59
N ASN A 318 27.04 48.43 13.89
CA ASN A 318 28.09 48.40 14.94
C ASN A 318 28.26 46.99 15.56
N GLY A 319 27.76 45.95 14.87
CA GLY A 319 27.88 44.55 15.28
C GLY A 319 29.14 43.87 14.80
N TYR A 320 29.20 42.57 14.89
CA TYR A 320 30.30 41.73 14.43
C TYR A 320 29.75 40.41 13.82
N PRO A 321 30.51 39.72 12.94
CA PRO A 321 31.94 39.92 12.62
C PRO A 321 32.20 40.89 11.46
N GLU A 322 31.24 41.21 10.61
CA GLU A 322 31.44 41.99 9.37
C GLU A 322 30.88 43.41 9.44
N GLY A 323 30.10 43.75 10.46
CA GLY A 323 29.46 45.07 10.60
C GLY A 323 28.37 45.30 9.57
N LEU A 324 27.59 44.27 9.26
CA LEU A 324 26.44 44.34 8.36
C LEU A 324 25.36 45.26 8.93
N LYS A 325 24.67 46.00 8.04
CA LYS A 325 23.71 47.02 8.46
C LYS A 325 22.32 46.76 7.85
N GLY A 326 21.28 46.95 8.65
CA GLY A 326 19.87 46.90 8.20
C GLY A 326 19.56 45.57 7.55
N ASP A 327 18.92 45.60 6.38
CA ASP A 327 18.47 44.42 5.64
C ASP A 327 19.62 43.62 4.99
N SER A 328 20.85 44.11 5.05
CA SER A 328 22.02 43.30 4.65
C SER A 328 22.32 42.18 5.66
N ILE A 329 21.76 42.25 6.88
CA ILE A 329 21.79 41.17 7.86
C ILE A 329 20.75 40.16 7.46
N PRO A 330 21.08 38.86 7.29
CA PRO A 330 20.12 37.84 6.97
C PRO A 330 18.93 37.81 7.95
N LEU A 331 17.71 37.68 7.45
CA LEU A 331 16.47 37.75 8.26
C LEU A 331 16.52 36.83 9.49
N TYR A 332 16.95 35.58 9.32
CA TYR A 332 16.99 34.63 10.45
C TYR A 332 17.98 35.06 11.52
N ALA A 333 19.12 35.67 11.12
CA ALA A 333 20.08 36.23 12.07
C ALA A 333 19.47 37.40 12.86
N ARG A 334 18.69 38.30 12.21
CA ARG A 334 17.97 39.38 12.87
C ARG A 334 16.94 38.86 13.88
N ILE A 335 16.16 37.83 13.49
CA ILE A 335 15.16 37.17 14.35
C ILE A 335 15.84 36.53 15.56
N VAL A 336 16.88 35.75 15.36
CA VAL A 336 17.61 35.04 16.42
C VAL A 336 18.32 36.03 17.34
N GLY A 337 18.87 37.12 16.81
CA GLY A 337 19.53 38.16 17.61
C GLY A 337 18.61 38.85 18.61
N VAL A 338 17.33 39.09 18.25
CA VAL A 338 16.30 39.60 19.19
C VAL A 338 15.95 38.55 20.23
N ALA A 339 15.71 37.31 19.82
CA ALA A 339 15.35 36.19 20.70
C ALA A 339 16.46 35.88 21.71
N ASP A 340 17.73 35.84 21.28
CA ASP A 340 18.90 35.66 22.15
C ASP A 340 19.03 36.76 23.17
N SER A 341 18.92 38.01 22.74
CA SER A 341 18.99 39.17 23.64
C SER A 341 17.88 39.16 24.67
N TYR A 342 16.66 38.77 24.29
CA TYR A 342 15.56 38.60 25.22
C TYR A 342 15.88 37.50 26.26
N ASP A 343 16.30 36.32 25.84
CA ASP A 343 16.64 35.22 26.78
C ASP A 343 17.75 35.62 27.73
N ALA A 344 18.77 36.32 27.22
CA ALA A 344 19.86 36.84 28.02
C ALA A 344 19.44 37.86 29.10
N MET A 345 18.41 38.69 28.84
CA MET A 345 17.87 39.65 29.80
C MET A 345 16.89 39.01 30.78
N SER A 346 16.15 38.02 30.35
CA SER A 346 15.10 37.37 31.11
C SER A 346 15.56 36.15 31.94
N SER A 347 16.82 35.73 31.81
CA SER A 347 17.45 34.64 32.53
C SER A 347 18.44 35.14 33.58
N ASN A 348 18.59 34.39 34.70
CA ASN A 348 19.62 34.70 35.68
C ASN A 348 21.01 34.35 35.14
N ARG A 349 21.95 35.32 35.14
CA ARG A 349 23.34 35.10 34.83
C ARG A 349 24.22 35.35 36.07
N VAL A 350 25.41 34.80 36.10
CA VAL A 350 26.34 34.91 37.27
C VAL A 350 26.53 36.32 37.77
N TYR A 351 26.48 37.27 36.87
CA TYR A 351 26.80 38.70 37.16
C TYR A 351 25.61 39.61 37.19
N ARG A 352 24.38 39.10 36.87
CA ARG A 352 23.17 39.94 36.80
C ARG A 352 21.90 39.10 37.08
N ARG A 353 21.09 39.60 38.02
CA ARG A 353 19.72 39.10 38.16
C ARG A 353 18.93 39.44 36.89
N HIS A 354 17.94 38.56 36.57
CA HIS A 354 17.01 38.86 35.47
C HIS A 354 16.36 40.23 35.67
N LEU A 355 16.12 40.94 34.57
CA LEU A 355 15.35 42.19 34.58
C LEU A 355 13.87 41.86 34.79
N ASN A 356 13.11 42.82 35.36
CA ASN A 356 11.67 42.69 35.35
C ASN A 356 11.09 42.88 33.93
N LYS A 357 9.80 42.50 33.76
CA LYS A 357 9.12 42.54 32.47
C LYS A 357 9.19 43.91 31.79
N ASP A 358 8.91 44.95 32.54
CA ASP A 358 8.83 46.31 32.01
C ASP A 358 10.19 46.84 31.61
N ASP A 359 11.24 46.57 32.38
CA ASP A 359 12.63 46.92 32.03
C ASP A 359 13.08 46.21 30.77
N ILE A 360 12.72 44.92 30.57
CA ILE A 360 13.06 44.16 29.36
C ILE A 360 12.38 44.79 28.13
N ILE A 361 11.09 45.12 28.24
CA ILE A 361 10.35 45.78 27.14
C ILE A 361 11.01 47.09 26.78
N GLU A 362 11.34 47.91 27.79
CA GLU A 362 12.00 49.23 27.60
C GLU A 362 13.36 49.07 26.89
N GLU A 363 14.20 48.12 27.32
CA GLU A 363 15.51 47.84 26.70
C GLU A 363 15.40 47.34 25.26
N ILE A 364 14.45 46.41 24.99
CA ILE A 364 14.23 45.92 23.63
C ILE A 364 13.75 47.05 22.72
N GLN A 365 12.79 47.87 23.18
CA GLN A 365 12.27 49.02 22.42
C GLN A 365 13.33 50.09 22.16
N LYS A 366 14.16 50.39 23.14
CA LYS A 366 15.33 51.29 22.95
C LYS A 366 16.34 50.78 21.91
N GLY A 367 16.44 49.44 21.79
CA GLY A 367 17.27 48.80 20.82
C GLY A 367 16.73 48.81 19.39
N ALA A 368 15.45 49.13 19.18
CA ALA A 368 14.82 49.20 17.87
C ALA A 368 15.49 50.21 16.95
N GLY A 369 15.84 49.81 15.73
CA GLY A 369 16.55 50.65 14.76
C GLY A 369 18.03 50.85 15.04
N THR A 370 18.54 50.37 16.18
CA THR A 370 19.99 50.40 16.52
C THR A 370 20.55 48.98 16.67
N GLN A 371 20.29 48.33 17.75
CA GLN A 371 20.71 46.94 17.93
C GLN A 371 19.82 45.96 17.13
N PHE A 372 18.51 46.20 17.11
CA PHE A 372 17.51 45.29 16.59
C PHE A 372 16.75 45.89 15.41
N ASP A 373 16.25 44.96 14.56
CA ASP A 373 15.30 45.29 13.54
C ASP A 373 13.97 45.79 14.21
N PRO A 374 13.48 47.01 13.91
CA PRO A 374 12.29 47.57 14.56
C PRO A 374 11.01 46.74 14.33
N ASP A 375 10.88 46.12 13.18
CA ASP A 375 9.71 45.28 12.85
C ASP A 375 9.70 44.01 13.72
N ILE A 376 10.86 43.37 13.89
CA ILE A 376 11.01 42.16 14.70
C ILE A 376 10.79 42.47 16.18
N VAL A 377 11.22 43.63 16.64
CA VAL A 377 10.99 44.09 18.03
C VAL A 377 9.51 44.09 18.37
N THR A 378 8.61 44.51 17.45
CA THR A 378 7.18 44.54 17.70
C THR A 378 6.64 43.14 18.04
N TYR A 379 7.02 42.13 17.30
CA TYR A 379 6.61 40.72 17.55
C TYR A 379 7.12 40.21 18.90
N MET A 380 8.37 40.52 19.25
CA MET A 380 8.91 40.14 20.54
C MET A 380 8.19 40.78 21.71
N VAL A 381 7.88 42.07 21.62
CA VAL A 381 7.11 42.79 22.65
C VAL A 381 5.69 42.22 22.78
N ASP A 382 5.06 41.86 21.68
CA ASP A 382 3.74 41.21 21.69
C ASP A 382 3.79 39.85 22.42
N MET A 383 4.84 39.05 22.16
CA MET A 383 5.05 37.75 22.83
C MET A 383 5.29 37.88 24.33
N ILE A 384 5.92 38.97 24.77
CA ILE A 384 6.12 39.27 26.18
C ILE A 384 4.78 39.67 26.82
N ASN A 385 3.94 40.45 26.12
CA ASN A 385 2.70 40.97 26.62
C ASN A 385 1.59 39.92 26.74
N ASP A 386 1.48 39.01 25.76
CA ASP A 386 0.49 37.92 25.77
C ASP A 386 0.90 36.72 26.64
N GLY A 387 2.15 36.71 27.15
CA GLY A 387 2.62 35.72 28.08
C GLY A 387 3.18 34.44 27.44
N TYR A 388 3.30 34.35 26.11
CA TYR A 388 3.91 33.21 25.40
C TYR A 388 5.28 32.85 25.95
N VAL A 389 6.10 33.86 26.24
CA VAL A 389 7.45 33.67 26.81
C VAL A 389 7.47 32.92 28.15
N ASN A 390 6.40 33.03 28.96
CA ASN A 390 6.28 32.32 30.22
C ASN A 390 5.97 30.82 30.00
N VAL A 391 5.15 30.51 29.00
CA VAL A 391 4.86 29.13 28.62
C VAL A 391 6.16 28.43 28.22
N VAL A 392 6.94 29.04 27.34
CA VAL A 392 8.26 28.49 26.93
C VAL A 392 9.19 28.25 28.12
N LYS A 393 9.22 29.17 29.09
CA LYS A 393 10.04 28.99 30.31
C LYS A 393 9.56 27.83 31.19
N MET A 394 8.26 27.64 31.32
CA MET A 394 7.69 26.51 32.06
C MET A 394 8.01 25.19 31.38
N GLU A 395 7.77 25.07 30.09
CA GLU A 395 8.07 23.86 29.32
C GLU A 395 9.54 23.49 29.37
N THR A 396 10.47 24.47 29.31
CA THR A 396 11.89 24.20 29.40
C THR A 396 12.36 23.91 30.82
N ALA A 397 11.67 24.39 31.86
CA ALA A 397 11.99 24.11 33.26
C ALA A 397 11.56 22.69 33.70
N GLU A 398 10.41 22.23 33.28
CA GLU A 398 9.92 20.88 33.58
C GLU A 398 10.86 19.78 33.06
N HIS A 399 11.53 20.03 31.94
CA HIS A 399 12.52 19.10 31.36
C HIS A 399 13.92 19.21 31.99
N SER A 400 14.15 20.17 32.90
CA SER A 400 15.46 20.36 33.54
C SER A 400 15.57 19.70 34.92
N ASP A 401 14.46 19.21 35.48
CA ASP A 401 14.45 18.65 36.85
C ASP A 401 14.70 17.14 36.82
N GLY A 402 15.99 16.78 36.78
CA GLY A 402 16.55 15.53 37.31
C GLY A 402 16.48 14.25 36.49
N SER A 403 15.83 14.15 35.38
CA SER A 403 16.04 13.06 34.41
C SER A 403 16.78 13.57 33.19
N SER A 404 18.03 13.23 33.15
CA SER A 404 19.01 13.58 32.16
C SER A 404 18.65 13.08 30.78
N ASP A 405 17.75 13.63 30.07
CA ASP A 405 17.79 13.46 28.61
C ASP A 405 16.76 14.41 27.98
N PHE A 406 17.23 15.56 27.61
CA PHE A 406 16.55 16.43 26.70
C PHE A 406 16.41 15.70 25.35
N HIS A 407 15.21 15.28 25.00
CA HIS A 407 14.91 14.73 23.69
C HIS A 407 14.01 15.70 22.94
N LEU A 408 14.50 16.23 21.80
CA LEU A 408 13.63 16.78 20.79
C LEU A 408 12.67 15.68 20.35
N THR A 409 11.39 15.88 20.61
CA THR A 409 10.33 15.00 20.11
C THR A 409 9.80 15.54 18.78
N GLU A 410 9.10 14.72 18.03
CA GLU A 410 8.43 15.16 16.79
C GLU A 410 7.45 16.32 17.06
N ASP A 411 6.92 16.43 18.28
CA ASP A 411 5.97 17.48 18.72
C ASP A 411 6.65 18.83 19.02
N ASP A 412 7.97 18.82 19.26
CA ASP A 412 8.75 20.03 19.56
C ASP A 412 9.13 20.83 18.31
N ILE A 413 8.86 20.31 17.11
CA ILE A 413 9.26 20.92 15.84
C ILE A 413 8.02 21.53 15.18
N PRO A 414 7.93 22.86 15.05
CA PRO A 414 6.87 23.49 14.29
C PRO A 414 6.86 22.98 12.85
N GLY A 415 5.75 22.41 12.38
CA GLY A 415 5.61 21.93 11.00
C GLY A 415 5.90 20.46 10.75
N VAL A 416 6.28 19.65 11.73
CA VAL A 416 6.40 18.17 11.58
C VAL A 416 5.05 17.47 11.72
N TYR A 417 3.93 18.16 11.58
CA TYR A 417 2.70 17.48 11.18
C TYR A 417 2.83 17.07 9.72
N MET A 418 3.48 15.93 9.50
CA MET A 418 3.38 15.26 8.22
C MET A 418 1.94 14.83 8.02
N GLY A 419 1.16 15.67 7.32
CA GLY A 419 -0.11 15.26 6.74
C GLY A 419 0.13 14.12 5.77
N PHE A 420 -0.14 12.88 6.23
CA PHE A 420 -0.23 11.68 5.41
C PHE A 420 -1.68 11.28 5.19
#